data_8e995b36fba139b9b55fd4f4edbc0a9c
#
_entry.id   8e995b36fba139b9b55fd4f4edbc0a9c
#
_cell.length_a   1.000
_cell.length_b   1.000
_cell.length_c   1.000
_cell.angle_alpha   90.00
_cell.angle_beta   90.00
_cell.angle_gamma   90.00
#
_symmetry.space_group_name_H-M   'P 1'
#
loop_
_entity.id
_entity.type
_entity.pdbx_description
1 polymer ?
#
loop_
_entity_poly.entity_id
_entity_poly.type
_entity_poly.pdbx_seq_one_letter_code
_entity_poly.pdbx_strand_id
1 'polypeptide(L)'
;KEVYELNKISINPLDPNHVFVSSFHSGLLDIKIEESITLIDQSNSGLESIPSAQTVRISGTAFDDAANLWVLNSIIQKPLKKFNPITNQWTSYDFTSIITNPMTDENGFSEIVIGPDGTKWIGGLKKGLIGFNETGMLLKNIDDQDVANLPTTAVKALALDNNNVLWIGTYRGLRVLYNTSNFFKEGTVVRTEPIIILEDGLAQELLAQQFISDIIVDGANNKWISTADAGVFYVSSDGQKTIHHFTKDNSPLPSNGVNDMALDSENGIVYFGTNRGLVSFKTGGSSTTESLESVYIYPNPVRPGFNMADDKIKIKNISDNVNIKITDI
;
A
#
# COMPACT_ATOMS: atom_id res chain seq x y z
N LYS A 1 -8.74 -23.19 -17.03
CA LYS A 1 -7.61 -22.35 -17.49
C LYS A 1 -6.66 -22.21 -16.32
N GLU A 2 -5.37 -22.44 -16.53
CA GLU A 2 -4.36 -22.24 -15.49
C GLU A 2 -4.15 -20.73 -15.27
N VAL A 3 -3.94 -20.33 -14.03
CA VAL A 3 -3.68 -18.93 -13.62
C VAL A 3 -2.27 -18.85 -13.07
N TYR A 4 -1.49 -17.92 -13.57
CA TYR A 4 -0.07 -17.78 -13.23
C TYR A 4 0.21 -16.42 -12.59
N GLU A 5 1.26 -16.37 -11.76
CA GLU A 5 1.81 -15.14 -11.17
C GLU A 5 0.75 -14.27 -10.50
N LEU A 6 0.19 -14.78 -9.42
CA LEU A 6 -0.69 -14.02 -8.54
C LEU A 6 0.13 -12.95 -7.83
N ASN A 7 -0.37 -11.70 -7.79
CA ASN A 7 0.42 -10.59 -7.28
C ASN A 7 -0.27 -9.69 -6.24
N LYS A 8 -1.59 -9.50 -6.30
CA LYS A 8 -2.29 -8.65 -5.32
C LYS A 8 -3.62 -9.27 -4.94
N ILE A 9 -3.98 -9.15 -3.65
CA ILE A 9 -5.26 -9.56 -3.11
C ILE A 9 -6.03 -8.31 -2.66
N SER A 10 -7.29 -8.19 -3.07
CA SER A 10 -8.20 -7.14 -2.63
C SER A 10 -9.47 -7.74 -2.07
N ILE A 11 -9.77 -7.45 -0.82
CA ILE A 11 -10.98 -7.91 -0.13
C ILE A 11 -12.08 -6.90 -0.36
N ASN A 12 -13.28 -7.37 -0.73
CA ASN A 12 -14.44 -6.51 -0.89
C ASN A 12 -14.83 -5.90 0.47
N PRO A 13 -14.84 -4.56 0.62
CA PRO A 13 -15.15 -3.93 1.90
C PRO A 13 -16.58 -4.17 2.40
N LEU A 14 -17.51 -4.55 1.50
CA LEU A 14 -18.89 -4.88 1.85
C LEU A 14 -19.11 -6.36 2.15
N ASP A 15 -18.16 -7.24 1.79
CA ASP A 15 -18.26 -8.69 1.99
C ASP A 15 -16.86 -9.30 2.12
N PRO A 16 -16.39 -9.59 3.33
CA PRO A 16 -15.05 -10.13 3.55
C PRO A 16 -14.83 -11.53 2.96
N ASN A 17 -15.92 -12.24 2.59
CA ASN A 17 -15.85 -13.53 1.90
C ASN A 17 -15.71 -13.37 0.37
N HIS A 18 -15.79 -12.16 -0.15
CA HIS A 18 -15.62 -11.85 -1.57
C HIS A 18 -14.27 -11.21 -1.82
N VAL A 19 -13.36 -11.91 -2.48
CA VAL A 19 -11.96 -11.56 -2.66
C VAL A 19 -11.60 -11.54 -4.14
N PHE A 20 -10.84 -10.55 -4.55
CA PHE A 20 -10.26 -10.48 -5.90
C PHE A 20 -8.76 -10.70 -5.83
N VAL A 21 -8.25 -11.59 -6.69
CA VAL A 21 -6.81 -11.88 -6.78
C VAL A 21 -6.32 -11.59 -8.18
N SER A 22 -5.43 -10.63 -8.31
CA SER A 22 -4.88 -10.26 -9.61
C SER A 22 -3.76 -11.20 -10.05
N SER A 23 -3.68 -11.42 -11.35
CA SER A 23 -2.63 -12.19 -12.01
C SER A 23 -1.89 -11.33 -13.04
N PHE A 24 -0.59 -11.52 -13.09
CA PHE A 24 0.25 -10.80 -14.06
C PHE A 24 0.11 -11.32 -15.49
N HIS A 25 -0.57 -12.46 -15.71
CA HIS A 25 -0.73 -13.04 -17.04
C HIS A 25 -2.15 -13.49 -17.39
N SER A 26 -3.01 -13.69 -16.39
CA SER A 26 -4.28 -14.40 -16.62
C SER A 26 -5.53 -13.53 -16.41
N GLY A 27 -5.39 -12.33 -15.86
CA GLY A 27 -6.50 -11.45 -15.50
C GLY A 27 -6.77 -11.43 -14.00
N LEU A 28 -8.02 -11.53 -13.59
CA LEU A 28 -8.49 -11.36 -12.22
C LEU A 28 -9.30 -12.58 -11.79
N LEU A 29 -8.96 -13.18 -10.66
CA LEU A 29 -9.80 -14.17 -10.01
C LEU A 29 -10.82 -13.46 -9.12
N ASP A 30 -12.08 -13.75 -9.33
CA ASP A 30 -13.21 -13.40 -8.47
C ASP A 30 -13.52 -14.63 -7.62
N ILE A 31 -13.25 -14.52 -6.33
CA ILE A 31 -13.37 -15.63 -5.37
C ILE A 31 -14.43 -15.28 -4.33
N LYS A 32 -15.51 -16.02 -4.32
CA LYS A 32 -16.45 -16.05 -3.20
C LYS A 32 -16.15 -17.29 -2.38
N ILE A 33 -15.64 -17.09 -1.17
CA ILE A 33 -15.18 -18.16 -0.30
C ILE A 33 -16.32 -19.16 -0.06
N GLU A 34 -16.05 -20.47 -0.24
CA GLU A 34 -17.00 -21.59 -0.16
C GLU A 34 -18.10 -21.64 -1.24
N GLU A 35 -18.14 -20.67 -2.18
CA GLU A 35 -19.17 -20.63 -3.22
C GLU A 35 -18.61 -20.87 -4.62
N SER A 36 -17.72 -19.99 -5.10
CA SER A 36 -17.25 -20.02 -6.48
C SER A 36 -15.91 -19.36 -6.68
N ILE A 37 -15.20 -19.77 -7.72
CA ILE A 37 -14.00 -19.11 -8.26
C ILE A 37 -14.24 -18.89 -9.75
N THR A 38 -14.21 -17.62 -10.18
CA THR A 38 -14.40 -17.23 -11.57
C THR A 38 -13.17 -16.47 -12.06
N LEU A 39 -12.66 -16.84 -13.22
CA LEU A 39 -11.62 -16.05 -13.90
C LEU A 39 -12.29 -14.96 -14.74
N ILE A 40 -11.93 -13.73 -14.45
CA ILE A 40 -12.31 -12.53 -15.19
C ILE A 40 -11.18 -12.17 -16.14
N ASP A 41 -11.44 -12.23 -17.44
CA ASP A 41 -10.47 -11.88 -18.48
C ASP A 41 -11.17 -11.10 -19.62
N GLN A 42 -10.49 -10.91 -20.74
CA GLN A 42 -11.01 -10.17 -21.90
C GLN A 42 -12.26 -10.82 -22.54
N SER A 43 -12.57 -12.07 -22.26
CA SER A 43 -13.71 -12.76 -22.86
C SER A 43 -15.03 -12.51 -22.13
N ASN A 44 -14.99 -12.09 -20.88
CA ASN A 44 -16.17 -11.94 -20.02
C ASN A 44 -16.21 -10.62 -19.23
N SER A 45 -15.37 -9.65 -19.55
CA SER A 45 -15.26 -8.39 -18.79
C SER A 45 -14.80 -7.21 -19.63
N GLY A 46 -14.58 -6.06 -18.99
CA GLY A 46 -13.94 -4.87 -19.58
C GLY A 46 -12.41 -4.91 -19.57
N LEU A 47 -11.80 -6.04 -19.15
CA LEU A 47 -10.35 -6.21 -19.23
C LEU A 47 -9.90 -6.43 -20.69
N GLU A 48 -8.67 -6.03 -20.98
CA GLU A 48 -8.08 -6.13 -22.30
C GLU A 48 -6.83 -7.00 -22.27
N SER A 49 -6.63 -7.83 -23.30
CA SER A 49 -5.39 -8.58 -23.46
C SER A 49 -4.33 -7.76 -24.19
N ILE A 50 -3.06 -7.98 -23.83
CA ILE A 50 -1.92 -7.45 -24.59
C ILE A 50 -1.91 -8.12 -25.97
N PRO A 51 -2.05 -7.37 -27.08
CA PRO A 51 -2.22 -7.97 -28.41
C PRO A 51 -1.08 -8.89 -28.83
N SER A 52 0.17 -8.54 -28.50
CA SER A 52 1.36 -9.32 -28.84
C SER A 52 1.55 -10.58 -28.00
N ALA A 53 1.03 -10.59 -26.75
CA ALA A 53 1.27 -11.68 -25.79
C ALA A 53 0.03 -12.52 -25.52
N GLN A 54 -1.16 -12.05 -25.90
CA GLN A 54 -2.45 -12.71 -25.62
C GLN A 54 -2.70 -12.94 -24.10
N THR A 55 -2.11 -12.08 -23.24
CA THR A 55 -2.20 -12.14 -21.79
C THR A 55 -2.94 -10.92 -21.24
N VAL A 56 -3.70 -11.08 -20.16
CA VAL A 56 -4.33 -9.99 -19.42
C VAL A 56 -3.47 -9.69 -18.20
N ARG A 57 -2.76 -8.57 -18.25
CA ARG A 57 -1.82 -8.19 -17.18
C ARG A 57 -2.46 -7.26 -16.19
N ILE A 58 -2.68 -7.75 -14.98
CA ILE A 58 -3.16 -6.93 -13.87
C ILE A 58 -2.03 -6.73 -12.87
N SER A 59 -1.61 -5.48 -12.68
CA SER A 59 -0.47 -5.13 -11.82
C SER A 59 -0.88 -4.63 -10.44
N GLY A 60 -2.09 -4.13 -10.27
CA GLY A 60 -2.59 -3.65 -8.98
C GLY A 60 -4.10 -3.52 -8.96
N THR A 61 -4.67 -3.65 -7.76
CA THR A 61 -6.10 -3.48 -7.51
C THR A 61 -6.33 -2.79 -6.17
N ALA A 62 -7.37 -1.95 -6.08
CA ALA A 62 -7.83 -1.34 -4.82
C ALA A 62 -9.33 -1.06 -4.87
N PHE A 63 -10.02 -1.19 -3.75
CA PHE A 63 -11.41 -0.77 -3.61
C PHE A 63 -11.52 0.70 -3.21
N ASP A 64 -12.49 1.41 -3.78
CA ASP A 64 -12.89 2.73 -3.29
C ASP A 64 -13.99 2.62 -2.21
N ASP A 65 -14.32 3.74 -1.56
CA ASP A 65 -15.35 3.81 -0.50
C ASP A 65 -16.76 3.43 -0.98
N ALA A 66 -17.00 3.47 -2.28
CA ALA A 66 -18.24 3.02 -2.91
C ALA A 66 -18.21 1.54 -3.31
N ALA A 67 -17.19 0.80 -2.86
CA ALA A 67 -16.95 -0.61 -3.18
C ALA A 67 -16.82 -0.90 -4.68
N ASN A 68 -16.34 0.05 -5.47
CA ASN A 68 -15.86 -0.25 -6.81
C ASN A 68 -14.41 -0.72 -6.76
N LEU A 69 -14.09 -1.77 -7.50
CA LEU A 69 -12.72 -2.26 -7.66
C LEU A 69 -12.03 -1.49 -8.79
N TRP A 70 -10.96 -0.79 -8.46
CA TRP A 70 -10.06 -0.17 -9.42
C TRP A 70 -8.96 -1.14 -9.79
N VAL A 71 -8.70 -1.29 -11.08
CA VAL A 71 -7.84 -2.32 -11.64
C VAL A 71 -6.85 -1.69 -12.63
N LEU A 72 -5.56 -1.96 -12.44
CA LEU A 72 -4.49 -1.56 -13.35
C LEU A 72 -4.24 -2.70 -14.36
N ASN A 73 -4.77 -2.54 -15.57
CA ASN A 73 -4.57 -3.44 -16.69
C ASN A 73 -3.46 -2.89 -17.58
N SER A 74 -2.24 -3.39 -17.40
CA SER A 74 -1.02 -2.83 -18.00
C SER A 74 -0.88 -3.16 -19.49
N ILE A 75 -0.15 -2.30 -20.22
CA ILE A 75 0.26 -2.47 -21.65
C ILE A 75 -0.95 -2.59 -22.59
N ILE A 76 -1.97 -1.78 -22.34
CA ILE A 76 -3.15 -1.65 -23.18
C ILE A 76 -3.55 -0.17 -23.33
N GLN A 77 -4.48 0.14 -24.23
CA GLN A 77 -4.86 1.52 -24.55
C GLN A 77 -5.46 2.27 -23.35
N LYS A 78 -6.33 1.63 -22.60
CA LYS A 78 -7.02 2.25 -21.44
C LYS A 78 -6.69 1.50 -20.16
N PRO A 79 -5.58 1.82 -19.51
CA PRO A 79 -4.99 0.95 -18.49
C PRO A 79 -5.71 0.97 -17.13
N LEU A 80 -6.44 2.02 -16.80
CA LEU A 80 -7.18 2.08 -15.56
C LEU A 80 -8.63 1.67 -15.80
N LYS A 81 -9.08 0.66 -15.07
CA LYS A 81 -10.44 0.14 -15.10
C LYS A 81 -11.12 0.36 -13.76
N LYS A 82 -12.41 0.64 -13.80
CA LYS A 82 -13.29 0.66 -12.62
C LYS A 82 -14.34 -0.42 -12.83
N PHE A 83 -14.44 -1.33 -11.91
CA PHE A 83 -15.39 -2.43 -11.89
C PHE A 83 -16.34 -2.28 -10.70
N ASN A 84 -17.64 -2.33 -10.95
CA ASN A 84 -18.64 -2.40 -9.90
C ASN A 84 -19.10 -3.87 -9.75
N PRO A 85 -18.74 -4.55 -8.64
CA PRO A 85 -19.08 -5.97 -8.46
C PRO A 85 -20.59 -6.24 -8.29
N ILE A 86 -21.36 -5.23 -7.88
CA ILE A 86 -22.81 -5.37 -7.66
C ILE A 86 -23.56 -5.32 -9.01
N THR A 87 -23.18 -4.38 -9.88
CA THR A 87 -23.86 -4.19 -11.17
C THR A 87 -23.16 -4.89 -12.33
N ASN A 88 -21.98 -5.46 -12.10
CA ASN A 88 -21.10 -6.08 -13.10
C ASN A 88 -20.73 -5.12 -14.24
N GLN A 89 -20.63 -3.82 -13.94
CA GLN A 89 -20.30 -2.79 -14.93
C GLN A 89 -18.83 -2.42 -14.89
N TRP A 90 -18.26 -2.18 -16.09
CA TRP A 90 -16.88 -1.77 -16.30
C TRP A 90 -16.82 -0.39 -16.94
N THR A 91 -15.90 0.45 -16.44
CA THR A 91 -15.52 1.74 -17.04
C THR A 91 -14.02 1.75 -17.26
N SER A 92 -13.54 2.32 -18.36
CA SER A 92 -12.12 2.36 -18.72
C SER A 92 -11.66 3.79 -18.94
N TYR A 93 -10.46 4.12 -18.43
CA TYR A 93 -9.87 5.46 -18.50
C TYR A 93 -8.59 5.46 -19.33
N ASP A 94 -8.44 6.48 -20.14
CA ASP A 94 -7.34 6.68 -21.07
C ASP A 94 -6.23 7.51 -20.40
N PHE A 95 -4.96 7.10 -20.61
CA PHE A 95 -3.78 7.79 -20.08
C PHE A 95 -2.87 8.34 -21.18
N THR A 96 -3.35 8.45 -22.41
CA THR A 96 -2.55 8.90 -23.56
C THR A 96 -2.03 10.33 -23.44
N SER A 97 -2.62 11.16 -22.58
CA SER A 97 -2.09 12.52 -22.29
C SER A 97 -0.74 12.50 -21.56
N ILE A 98 -0.40 11.41 -20.85
CA ILE A 98 0.86 11.23 -20.12
C ILE A 98 1.67 10.02 -20.60
N ILE A 99 1.06 9.06 -21.30
CA ILE A 99 1.69 7.85 -21.83
C ILE A 99 1.52 7.83 -23.34
N THR A 100 2.60 8.12 -24.08
CA THR A 100 2.57 8.23 -25.53
C THR A 100 2.47 6.88 -26.23
N ASN A 101 3.04 5.83 -25.62
CA ASN A 101 3.09 4.49 -26.19
C ASN A 101 2.42 3.47 -25.26
N PRO A 102 1.08 3.46 -25.18
CA PRO A 102 0.35 2.65 -24.19
C PRO A 102 0.49 1.15 -24.38
N MET A 103 0.88 0.68 -25.57
CA MET A 103 1.11 -0.74 -25.87
C MET A 103 2.54 -1.20 -25.58
N THR A 104 3.29 -0.43 -24.81
CA THR A 104 4.67 -0.73 -24.40
C THR A 104 4.78 -0.75 -22.88
N ASP A 105 5.97 -1.04 -22.37
CA ASP A 105 6.29 -1.02 -20.95
C ASP A 105 6.30 0.40 -20.32
N GLU A 106 6.13 1.48 -21.11
CA GLU A 106 5.77 2.79 -20.56
C GLU A 106 4.47 2.74 -19.74
N ASN A 107 3.56 1.86 -20.13
CA ASN A 107 2.27 1.60 -19.47
C ASN A 107 2.38 0.40 -18.50
N GLY A 108 3.49 0.27 -17.80
CA GLY A 108 3.71 -0.69 -16.73
C GLY A 108 3.47 -0.03 -15.37
N PHE A 109 2.71 -0.69 -14.51
CA PHE A 109 2.37 -0.19 -13.17
C PHE A 109 2.76 -1.20 -12.09
N SER A 110 2.81 -0.74 -10.85
CA SER A 110 3.13 -1.56 -9.68
C SER A 110 1.97 -1.64 -8.70
N GLU A 111 1.45 -0.52 -8.28
CA GLU A 111 0.47 -0.43 -7.21
C GLU A 111 -0.52 0.71 -7.42
N ILE A 112 -1.67 0.63 -6.76
CA ILE A 112 -2.68 1.67 -6.69
C ILE A 112 -3.17 1.80 -5.25
N VAL A 113 -3.21 3.04 -4.76
CA VAL A 113 -3.86 3.41 -3.49
C VAL A 113 -4.86 4.54 -3.74
N ILE A 114 -5.93 4.57 -2.96
CA ILE A 114 -7.01 5.53 -3.14
C ILE A 114 -7.03 6.51 -1.97
N GLY A 115 -6.98 7.80 -2.28
CA GLY A 115 -7.06 8.86 -1.29
C GLY A 115 -8.51 9.18 -0.88
N PRO A 116 -8.70 9.84 0.27
CA PRO A 116 -10.04 10.17 0.78
C PRO A 116 -10.80 11.17 -0.12
N ASP A 117 -10.10 11.90 -0.99
CA ASP A 117 -10.69 12.75 -2.02
C ASP A 117 -11.04 12.00 -3.32
N GLY A 118 -10.90 10.67 -3.30
CA GLY A 118 -11.10 9.79 -4.45
C GLY A 118 -9.97 9.80 -5.47
N THR A 119 -8.82 10.44 -5.20
CA THR A 119 -7.66 10.39 -6.07
C THR A 119 -7.03 8.99 -6.03
N LYS A 120 -6.77 8.42 -7.21
CA LYS A 120 -6.05 7.17 -7.40
C LYS A 120 -4.58 7.52 -7.60
N TRP A 121 -3.77 7.13 -6.63
CA TRP A 121 -2.32 7.23 -6.67
C TRP A 121 -1.76 5.93 -7.24
N ILE A 122 -1.00 6.03 -8.32
CA ILE A 122 -0.54 4.88 -9.09
C ILE A 122 0.97 4.93 -9.23
N GLY A 123 1.62 3.85 -8.88
CA GLY A 123 3.05 3.66 -9.13
C GLY A 123 3.29 3.25 -10.58
N GLY A 124 3.97 4.10 -11.35
CA GLY A 124 4.43 3.79 -12.68
C GLY A 124 5.86 3.27 -12.67
N LEU A 125 6.14 2.24 -13.44
CA LEU A 125 7.50 1.68 -13.54
C LEU A 125 8.43 2.55 -14.41
N LYS A 126 7.86 3.38 -15.28
CA LYS A 126 8.59 4.33 -16.14
C LYS A 126 8.01 5.76 -16.11
N LYS A 127 6.88 5.96 -15.47
CA LYS A 127 6.14 7.23 -15.45
C LYS A 127 6.05 7.85 -14.06
N GLY A 128 6.85 7.36 -13.14
CA GLY A 128 6.93 7.92 -11.78
C GLY A 128 5.65 7.73 -10.98
N LEU A 129 5.26 8.74 -10.24
CA LEU A 129 3.99 8.80 -9.54
C LEU A 129 2.92 9.40 -10.46
N ILE A 130 1.82 8.67 -10.61
CA ILE A 130 0.65 9.12 -11.38
C ILE A 130 -0.50 9.38 -10.41
N GLY A 131 -1.16 10.51 -10.56
CA GLY A 131 -2.42 10.82 -9.91
C GLY A 131 -3.55 10.84 -10.92
N PHE A 132 -4.66 10.17 -10.62
CA PHE A 132 -5.89 10.24 -11.38
C PHE A 132 -7.08 10.52 -10.46
N ASN A 133 -7.90 11.52 -10.80
CA ASN A 133 -9.16 11.77 -10.11
C ASN A 133 -10.30 11.79 -11.12
N GLU A 134 -11.30 10.91 -10.91
CA GLU A 134 -12.46 10.78 -11.79
C GLU A 134 -13.29 12.06 -11.81
N THR A 135 -13.38 12.76 -10.66
CA THR A 135 -14.02 14.07 -10.57
C THR A 135 -13.16 15.10 -11.30
N GLY A 136 -13.68 15.63 -12.39
CA GLY A 136 -12.95 16.55 -13.27
C GLY A 136 -11.99 15.89 -14.25
N MET A 137 -11.92 14.55 -14.30
CA MET A 137 -11.04 13.77 -15.19
C MET A 137 -9.58 14.24 -15.13
N LEU A 138 -9.10 14.50 -13.92
CA LEU A 138 -7.75 15.00 -13.68
C LEU A 138 -6.74 13.87 -13.81
N LEU A 139 -5.73 14.06 -14.65
CA LEU A 139 -4.64 13.11 -14.85
C LEU A 139 -3.31 13.85 -14.93
N LYS A 140 -2.37 13.48 -14.08
CA LYS A 140 -1.02 14.08 -14.04
C LYS A 140 -0.02 13.05 -13.52
N ASN A 141 1.21 13.12 -14.01
CA ASN A 141 2.32 12.38 -13.42
C ASN A 141 3.48 13.30 -13.05
N ILE A 142 4.34 12.78 -12.18
CA ILE A 142 5.67 13.33 -11.88
C ILE A 142 6.69 12.21 -12.04
N ASP A 143 7.67 12.41 -12.94
CA ASP A 143 8.69 11.40 -13.26
C ASP A 143 10.11 12.03 -13.36
N ASP A 144 10.23 13.31 -13.06
CA ASP A 144 11.47 14.07 -13.16
C ASP A 144 12.26 14.01 -11.85
N GLN A 145 13.56 13.69 -11.94
CA GLN A 145 14.45 13.63 -10.79
C GLN A 145 14.83 15.03 -10.27
N ASP A 146 14.97 15.99 -11.15
CA ASP A 146 15.44 17.33 -10.79
C ASP A 146 14.31 18.20 -10.22
N VAL A 147 13.15 18.23 -10.88
CA VAL A 147 12.02 19.06 -10.47
C VAL A 147 11.19 18.37 -9.39
N ALA A 148 10.78 17.12 -9.64
CA ALA A 148 9.93 16.36 -8.71
C ALA A 148 10.70 15.68 -7.58
N ASN A 149 12.03 15.65 -7.63
CA ASN A 149 12.91 15.02 -6.65
C ASN A 149 12.62 13.52 -6.43
N LEU A 150 12.17 12.82 -7.47
CA LEU A 150 12.06 11.37 -7.46
C LEU A 150 13.42 10.73 -7.75
N PRO A 151 13.93 9.79 -6.93
CA PRO A 151 15.25 9.20 -7.17
C PRO A 151 15.29 8.30 -8.42
N THR A 152 14.14 7.88 -8.90
CA THR A 152 13.95 7.14 -10.15
C THR A 152 12.49 7.22 -10.60
N THR A 153 12.24 7.02 -11.88
CA THR A 153 10.87 6.93 -12.43
C THR A 153 10.14 5.63 -12.05
N ALA A 154 10.86 4.64 -11.51
CA ALA A 154 10.27 3.38 -11.09
C ALA A 154 9.73 3.47 -9.66
N VAL A 155 8.47 3.80 -9.52
CA VAL A 155 7.72 3.75 -8.26
C VAL A 155 7.18 2.34 -8.06
N LYS A 156 7.50 1.71 -6.93
CA LYS A 156 7.14 0.31 -6.64
C LYS A 156 6.05 0.19 -5.58
N ALA A 157 6.14 0.97 -4.50
CA ALA A 157 5.24 0.90 -3.35
C ALA A 157 4.65 2.27 -3.03
N LEU A 158 3.39 2.29 -2.62
CA LEU A 158 2.66 3.48 -2.23
C LEU A 158 1.88 3.22 -0.95
N ALA A 159 1.91 4.17 -0.03
CA ALA A 159 1.01 4.17 1.12
C ALA A 159 0.56 5.60 1.43
N LEU A 160 -0.74 5.79 1.64
CA LEU A 160 -1.28 7.04 2.14
C LEU A 160 -1.47 6.91 3.65
N ASP A 161 -0.90 7.84 4.40
CA ASP A 161 -0.99 7.81 5.86
C ASP A 161 -2.21 8.60 6.38
N ASN A 162 -2.47 8.50 7.69
CA ASN A 162 -3.62 9.12 8.34
C ASN A 162 -3.62 10.66 8.25
N ASN A 163 -2.50 11.27 7.88
CA ASN A 163 -2.37 12.71 7.65
C ASN A 163 -2.44 13.08 6.17
N ASN A 164 -2.83 12.15 5.30
CA ASN A 164 -2.83 12.29 3.84
C ASN A 164 -1.45 12.58 3.25
N VAL A 165 -0.38 12.16 3.91
CA VAL A 165 0.97 12.17 3.36
C VAL A 165 1.15 10.90 2.54
N LEU A 166 1.52 11.04 1.28
CA LEU A 166 1.79 9.91 0.40
C LEU A 166 3.26 9.49 0.52
N TRP A 167 3.47 8.27 1.01
CA TRP A 167 4.77 7.62 1.10
C TRP A 167 5.03 6.85 -0.19
N ILE A 168 6.19 7.08 -0.79
CA ILE A 168 6.53 6.64 -2.14
C ILE A 168 7.80 5.82 -2.08
N GLY A 169 7.67 4.51 -2.20
CA GLY A 169 8.77 3.57 -2.32
C GLY A 169 9.20 3.42 -3.78
N THR A 170 10.47 3.67 -4.04
CA THR A 170 11.04 3.54 -5.37
C THR A 170 12.11 2.45 -5.42
N TYR A 171 12.63 2.15 -6.62
CA TYR A 171 13.77 1.24 -6.76
C TYR A 171 15.08 1.81 -6.21
N ARG A 172 15.12 3.09 -5.81
CA ARG A 172 16.32 3.79 -5.34
C ARG A 172 16.10 4.70 -4.14
N GLY A 173 15.17 4.35 -3.27
CA GLY A 173 14.93 5.08 -2.03
C GLY A 173 13.49 5.47 -1.79
N LEU A 174 13.29 6.06 -0.62
CA LEU A 174 12.00 6.51 -0.13
C LEU A 174 11.81 8.00 -0.41
N ARG A 175 10.60 8.41 -0.73
CA ARG A 175 10.16 9.81 -0.80
C ARG A 175 8.80 9.97 -0.15
N VAL A 176 8.46 11.18 0.20
CA VAL A 176 7.14 11.56 0.69
C VAL A 176 6.59 12.75 -0.09
N LEU A 177 5.29 12.75 -0.32
CA LEU A 177 4.56 13.89 -0.86
C LEU A 177 3.61 14.40 0.22
N TYR A 178 4.01 15.49 0.90
CA TYR A 178 3.26 16.05 2.02
C TYR A 178 1.97 16.76 1.60
N ASN A 179 1.94 17.32 0.40
CA ASN A 179 0.81 18.14 -0.06
C ASN A 179 0.10 17.50 -1.26
N THR A 180 -0.59 16.42 -1.01
CA THR A 180 -1.36 15.67 -2.00
C THR A 180 -2.48 16.49 -2.63
N SER A 181 -3.11 17.40 -1.86
CA SER A 181 -4.23 18.23 -2.32
C SER A 181 -3.87 19.24 -3.43
N ASN A 182 -2.60 19.59 -3.55
CA ASN A 182 -2.12 20.51 -4.57
C ASN A 182 -1.60 19.81 -5.84
N PHE A 183 -1.68 18.47 -5.90
CA PHE A 183 -1.08 17.70 -7.00
C PHE A 183 -1.58 18.12 -8.38
N PHE A 184 -2.88 18.36 -8.52
CA PHE A 184 -3.50 18.76 -9.79
C PHE A 184 -3.60 20.28 -9.98
N LYS A 185 -3.21 21.08 -8.98
CA LYS A 185 -3.34 22.52 -9.07
C LYS A 185 -2.45 23.07 -10.19
N GLU A 186 -3.03 23.82 -11.10
CA GLU A 186 -2.34 24.44 -12.24
C GLU A 186 -1.26 25.42 -11.74
N GLY A 187 -0.13 25.46 -12.42
CA GLY A 187 1.00 26.30 -12.06
C GLY A 187 1.78 25.87 -10.81
N THR A 188 1.36 24.77 -10.15
CA THR A 188 2.08 24.24 -8.98
C THR A 188 3.15 23.24 -9.41
N VAL A 189 4.39 23.47 -8.97
CA VAL A 189 5.47 22.49 -9.04
C VAL A 189 5.26 21.48 -7.92
N VAL A 190 5.02 20.22 -8.30
CA VAL A 190 4.89 19.13 -7.35
C VAL A 190 6.28 18.55 -7.09
N ARG A 191 6.68 18.54 -5.82
CA ARG A 191 7.97 18.04 -5.39
C ARG A 191 7.79 17.04 -4.24
N THR A 192 8.48 15.94 -4.32
CA THR A 192 8.59 14.97 -3.24
C THR A 192 9.81 15.29 -2.37
N GLU A 193 9.79 14.87 -1.12
CA GLU A 193 10.88 15.16 -0.17
C GLU A 193 11.46 13.85 0.40
N PRO A 194 12.77 13.78 0.64
CA PRO A 194 13.36 12.73 1.45
C PRO A 194 13.06 12.97 2.92
N ILE A 195 13.04 11.91 3.72
CA ILE A 195 13.03 12.01 5.17
C ILE A 195 14.49 12.04 5.63
N ILE A 196 14.91 13.10 6.30
CA ILE A 196 16.26 13.22 6.83
C ILE A 196 16.29 12.75 8.28
N ILE A 197 17.11 11.75 8.56
CA ILE A 197 17.34 11.22 9.91
C ILE A 197 18.76 11.56 10.37
N LEU A 198 18.97 11.53 11.68
CA LEU A 198 20.29 11.61 12.27
C LEU A 198 20.75 10.21 12.70
N GLU A 199 21.77 9.70 12.06
CA GLU A 199 22.40 8.44 12.39
C GLU A 199 23.88 8.67 12.72
N ASP A 200 24.32 8.30 13.91
CA ASP A 200 25.66 8.58 14.43
C ASP A 200 26.08 10.07 14.36
N GLY A 201 25.10 10.97 14.48
CA GLY A 201 25.31 12.43 14.41
C GLY A 201 25.45 12.97 12.98
N LEU A 202 25.29 12.16 11.96
CA LEU A 202 25.31 12.54 10.55
C LEU A 202 23.89 12.57 9.97
N ALA A 203 23.57 13.61 9.22
CA ALA A 203 22.30 13.70 8.50
C ALA A 203 22.33 12.78 7.29
N GLN A 204 21.35 11.87 7.21
CA GLN A 204 21.22 10.92 6.11
C GLN A 204 19.75 10.85 5.64
N GLU A 205 19.53 10.48 4.38
CA GLU A 205 18.18 10.18 3.89
C GLU A 205 17.76 8.79 4.38
N LEU A 206 16.58 8.69 4.98
CA LEU A 206 16.00 7.41 5.37
C LEU A 206 15.87 6.50 4.15
N LEU A 207 16.43 5.30 4.23
CA LEU A 207 16.40 4.29 3.17
C LEU A 207 16.96 4.77 1.81
N ALA A 208 17.97 5.67 1.84
CA ALA A 208 18.66 6.10 0.64
C ALA A 208 19.16 4.91 -0.18
N GLN A 209 18.95 4.93 -1.50
CA GLN A 209 19.39 3.90 -2.44
C GLN A 209 18.80 2.49 -2.22
N GLN A 210 17.86 2.30 -1.27
CA GLN A 210 17.20 1.01 -1.05
C GLN A 210 16.09 0.78 -2.08
N PHE A 211 15.96 -0.47 -2.54
CA PHE A 211 14.77 -0.87 -3.30
C PHE A 211 13.63 -1.14 -2.31
N ILE A 212 12.66 -0.26 -2.26
CA ILE A 212 11.48 -0.39 -1.42
C ILE A 212 10.48 -1.31 -2.14
N SER A 213 10.16 -2.43 -1.53
CA SER A 213 9.23 -3.42 -2.11
C SER A 213 7.78 -3.17 -1.73
N ASP A 214 7.52 -2.74 -0.48
CA ASP A 214 6.18 -2.46 0.02
C ASP A 214 6.20 -1.49 1.20
N ILE A 215 5.09 -0.77 1.43
CA ILE A 215 4.89 0.16 2.55
C ILE A 215 3.48 -0.03 3.09
N ILE A 216 3.33 -0.29 4.38
CA ILE A 216 2.03 -0.30 5.06
C ILE A 216 2.03 0.65 6.26
N VAL A 217 0.86 1.21 6.57
CA VAL A 217 0.64 2.14 7.68
C VAL A 217 -0.16 1.43 8.75
N ASP A 218 0.30 1.50 10.00
CA ASP A 218 -0.43 0.93 11.13
C ASP A 218 -1.39 1.92 11.79
N GLY A 219 -2.18 1.45 12.75
CA GLY A 219 -3.15 2.27 13.48
C GLY A 219 -2.55 3.42 14.29
N ALA A 220 -1.25 3.38 14.60
CA ALA A 220 -0.52 4.47 15.26
C ALA A 220 0.13 5.44 14.23
N ASN A 221 -0.21 5.29 12.97
CA ASN A 221 0.38 6.02 11.84
C ASN A 221 1.88 5.77 11.64
N ASN A 222 2.45 4.72 12.25
CA ASN A 222 3.81 4.31 11.96
C ASN A 222 3.86 3.55 10.63
N LYS A 223 5.05 3.44 10.05
CA LYS A 223 5.22 2.79 8.75
C LYS A 223 6.08 1.54 8.87
N TRP A 224 5.59 0.47 8.29
CA TRP A 224 6.34 -0.72 7.99
C TRP A 224 6.82 -0.62 6.55
N ILE A 225 8.12 -0.70 6.34
CA ILE A 225 8.73 -0.52 5.03
C ILE A 225 9.59 -1.73 4.75
N SER A 226 9.23 -2.52 3.75
CA SER A 226 10.02 -3.66 3.31
C SER A 226 10.94 -3.30 2.16
N THR A 227 12.03 -4.05 2.07
CA THR A 227 13.05 -3.86 1.04
C THR A 227 13.38 -5.17 0.35
N ALA A 228 14.00 -5.08 -0.82
CA ALA A 228 14.41 -6.25 -1.60
C ALA A 228 15.55 -7.05 -0.96
N ASP A 229 16.39 -6.43 -0.11
CA ASP A 229 17.62 -7.05 0.41
C ASP A 229 18.05 -6.60 1.82
N ALA A 230 17.46 -5.53 2.37
CA ALA A 230 17.82 -5.00 3.68
C ALA A 230 16.83 -5.36 4.81
N GLY A 231 15.80 -6.17 4.55
CA GLY A 231 14.81 -6.58 5.55
C GLY A 231 13.64 -5.61 5.65
N VAL A 232 13.10 -5.45 6.87
CA VAL A 232 11.92 -4.63 7.16
C VAL A 232 12.27 -3.57 8.20
N PHE A 233 11.90 -2.35 7.91
CA PHE A 233 12.02 -1.20 8.80
C PHE A 233 10.66 -0.83 9.37
N TYR A 234 10.58 -0.67 10.67
CA TYR A 234 9.44 -0.10 11.36
C TYR A 234 9.82 1.27 11.88
N VAL A 235 9.22 2.31 11.35
CA VAL A 235 9.59 3.70 11.63
C VAL A 235 8.43 4.47 12.24
N SER A 236 8.75 5.55 12.98
CA SER A 236 7.77 6.45 13.56
C SER A 236 6.87 7.11 12.51
N SER A 237 5.76 7.68 12.95
CA SER A 237 4.75 8.30 12.09
C SER A 237 5.32 9.37 11.15
N ASP A 238 6.36 10.08 11.57
CA ASP A 238 7.10 11.09 10.79
C ASP A 238 8.35 10.53 10.08
N GLY A 239 8.69 9.25 10.30
CA GLY A 239 9.88 8.59 9.76
C GLY A 239 11.20 9.00 10.40
N GLN A 240 11.20 9.87 11.42
CA GLN A 240 12.44 10.39 12.02
C GLN A 240 13.16 9.38 12.90
N LYS A 241 12.46 8.34 13.34
CA LYS A 241 12.99 7.31 14.22
C LYS A 241 12.73 5.91 13.65
N THR A 242 13.79 5.13 13.46
CA THR A 242 13.68 3.69 13.27
C THR A 242 13.39 3.03 14.63
N ILE A 243 12.18 2.47 14.77
CA ILE A 243 11.73 1.79 15.98
C ILE A 243 12.30 0.37 16.01
N HIS A 244 12.20 -0.33 14.88
CA HIS A 244 12.78 -1.65 14.67
C HIS A 244 13.34 -1.80 13.26
N HIS A 245 14.41 -2.57 13.13
CA HIS A 245 14.93 -3.02 11.86
C HIS A 245 15.10 -4.55 11.93
N PHE A 246 14.26 -5.27 11.21
CA PHE A 246 14.23 -6.73 11.18
C PHE A 246 15.04 -7.25 9.99
N THR A 247 16.00 -8.12 10.27
CA THR A 247 16.78 -8.84 9.28
C THR A 247 16.79 -10.33 9.60
N LYS A 248 17.22 -11.17 8.67
CA LYS A 248 17.41 -12.61 8.91
C LYS A 248 18.45 -12.91 10.03
N ASP A 249 19.31 -11.95 10.36
CA ASP A 249 20.40 -12.14 11.32
C ASP A 249 19.99 -11.74 12.76
N ASN A 250 18.92 -10.91 12.90
CA ASN A 250 18.45 -10.44 14.21
C ASN A 250 16.99 -10.78 14.50
N SER A 251 16.32 -11.51 13.62
CA SER A 251 14.90 -11.84 13.76
C SER A 251 14.58 -13.18 13.09
N PRO A 252 13.36 -13.73 13.27
CA PRO A 252 12.88 -14.93 12.59
C PRO A 252 12.64 -14.78 11.08
N LEU A 253 12.97 -13.64 10.45
CA LEU A 253 12.83 -13.48 9.00
C LEU A 253 13.68 -14.52 8.26
N PRO A 254 13.09 -15.33 7.35
CA PRO A 254 13.84 -16.35 6.62
C PRO A 254 14.72 -15.78 5.51
N SER A 255 14.49 -14.50 5.14
CA SER A 255 15.23 -13.76 4.12
C SER A 255 15.13 -12.26 4.37
N ASN A 256 16.18 -11.50 4.00
CA ASN A 256 16.09 -10.03 3.96
C ASN A 256 15.27 -9.51 2.78
N GLY A 257 15.06 -10.31 1.73
CA GLY A 257 14.15 -9.98 0.65
C GLY A 257 12.70 -10.21 1.08
N VAL A 258 11.97 -9.13 1.31
CA VAL A 258 10.55 -9.13 1.66
C VAL A 258 9.78 -8.49 0.52
N ASN A 259 8.88 -9.25 -0.11
CA ASN A 259 8.22 -8.85 -1.35
C ASN A 259 6.94 -8.05 -1.09
N ASP A 260 6.20 -8.42 -0.02
CA ASP A 260 4.88 -7.86 0.28
C ASP A 260 4.61 -8.01 1.78
N MET A 261 3.77 -7.14 2.32
CA MET A 261 3.36 -7.15 3.72
C MET A 261 1.85 -7.00 3.83
N ALA A 262 1.26 -7.59 4.85
CA ALA A 262 -0.15 -7.41 5.17
C ALA A 262 -0.34 -7.15 6.67
N LEU A 263 -1.20 -6.20 6.99
CA LEU A 263 -1.53 -5.83 8.35
C LEU A 263 -2.93 -6.35 8.71
N ASP A 264 -2.98 -7.27 9.66
CA ASP A 264 -4.20 -7.56 10.42
C ASP A 264 -4.31 -6.52 11.54
N SER A 265 -4.98 -5.43 11.24
CA SER A 265 -5.13 -4.30 12.15
C SER A 265 -6.00 -4.63 13.36
N GLU A 266 -6.92 -5.58 13.25
CA GLU A 266 -7.79 -6.02 14.32
C GLU A 266 -6.99 -6.77 15.41
N ASN A 267 -6.10 -7.67 15.00
CA ASN A 267 -5.29 -8.47 15.91
C ASN A 267 -3.90 -7.87 16.18
N GLY A 268 -3.51 -6.81 15.46
CA GLY A 268 -2.20 -6.19 15.54
C GLY A 268 -1.08 -7.13 15.09
N ILE A 269 -1.30 -7.80 13.98
CA ILE A 269 -0.34 -8.74 13.39
C ILE A 269 0.09 -8.23 12.03
N VAL A 270 1.39 -8.15 11.79
CA VAL A 270 1.96 -7.89 10.46
C VAL A 270 2.50 -9.19 9.91
N TYR A 271 2.11 -9.52 8.70
CA TYR A 271 2.62 -10.66 7.94
C TYR A 271 3.67 -10.18 6.93
N PHE A 272 4.75 -10.94 6.79
CA PHE A 272 5.84 -10.66 5.85
C PHE A 272 5.97 -11.81 4.87
N GLY A 273 5.65 -11.54 3.59
CA GLY A 273 5.87 -12.44 2.47
C GLY A 273 7.29 -12.31 1.96
N THR A 274 8.13 -13.31 2.22
CA THR A 274 9.54 -13.29 1.82
C THR A 274 9.81 -14.25 0.67
N ASN A 275 10.98 -14.14 0.04
CA ASN A 275 11.45 -15.09 -0.97
C ASN A 275 11.58 -16.54 -0.45
N ARG A 276 11.51 -16.75 0.87
CA ARG A 276 11.75 -18.06 1.53
C ARG A 276 10.62 -18.48 2.48
N GLY A 277 9.48 -17.85 2.39
CA GLY A 277 8.30 -18.21 3.19
C GLY A 277 7.62 -17.03 3.85
N LEU A 278 6.56 -17.33 4.57
CA LEU A 278 5.71 -16.37 5.29
C LEU A 278 6.01 -16.43 6.78
N VAL A 279 6.17 -15.26 7.39
CA VAL A 279 6.27 -15.10 8.85
C VAL A 279 5.38 -13.95 9.31
N SER A 280 5.08 -13.90 10.60
CA SER A 280 4.31 -12.81 11.18
C SER A 280 4.98 -12.25 12.43
N PHE A 281 4.67 -10.99 12.72
CA PHE A 281 5.08 -10.29 13.92
C PHE A 281 3.87 -9.69 14.62
N LYS A 282 3.72 -9.93 15.91
CA LYS A 282 2.64 -9.36 16.71
C LYS A 282 3.10 -8.04 17.31
N THR A 283 2.57 -6.93 16.80
CA THR A 283 2.95 -5.57 17.21
C THR A 283 2.47 -5.23 18.62
N GLY A 284 1.43 -5.92 19.08
CA GLY A 284 0.77 -5.67 20.36
C GLY A 284 -0.17 -4.47 20.39
N GLY A 285 -0.30 -3.74 19.30
CA GLY A 285 -1.33 -2.73 19.04
C GLY A 285 -2.46 -3.31 18.19
N SER A 286 -3.62 -2.67 18.18
CA SER A 286 -4.74 -2.92 17.26
C SER A 286 -5.16 -1.57 16.67
N SER A 287 -5.92 -1.60 15.58
CA SER A 287 -6.57 -0.39 15.06
C SER A 287 -7.50 0.23 16.10
N THR A 288 -7.74 1.52 15.95
CA THR A 288 -8.75 2.23 16.71
C THR A 288 -10.16 1.74 16.34
N THR A 289 -11.11 1.86 17.24
CA THR A 289 -12.51 1.52 17.03
C THR A 289 -13.37 2.77 17.02
N GLU A 290 -14.50 2.75 16.34
CA GLU A 290 -15.44 3.88 16.32
C GLU A 290 -16.18 4.06 17.67
N SER A 291 -16.21 3.03 18.53
CA SER A 291 -16.93 3.03 19.80
C SER A 291 -16.04 2.56 20.94
N LEU A 292 -16.28 3.10 22.14
CA LEU A 292 -15.58 2.72 23.38
C LEU A 292 -16.27 1.58 24.14
N GLU A 293 -17.29 0.94 23.59
CA GLU A 293 -18.09 -0.08 24.29
C GLU A 293 -17.31 -1.35 24.62
N SER A 294 -16.28 -1.65 23.84
CA SER A 294 -15.45 -2.86 24.00
C SER A 294 -14.05 -2.58 24.53
N VAL A 295 -13.81 -1.40 25.11
CA VAL A 295 -12.51 -1.03 25.68
C VAL A 295 -12.13 -1.98 26.81
N TYR A 296 -10.93 -2.52 26.78
CA TYR A 296 -10.39 -3.30 27.89
C TYR A 296 -8.91 -3.05 28.13
N ILE A 297 -8.49 -3.24 29.37
CA ILE A 297 -7.12 -3.03 29.85
C ILE A 297 -6.53 -4.39 30.23
N TYR A 298 -5.28 -4.64 29.82
CA TYR A 298 -4.58 -5.86 30.23
C TYR A 298 -3.07 -5.59 30.45
N PRO A 299 -2.43 -6.38 31.31
CA PRO A 299 -3.02 -7.37 32.19
C PRO A 299 -3.92 -6.72 33.27
N ASN A 300 -5.07 -7.31 33.52
CA ASN A 300 -5.97 -6.91 34.61
C ASN A 300 -6.58 -8.15 35.25
N PRO A 301 -6.25 -8.49 36.52
CA PRO A 301 -5.33 -7.75 37.39
C PRO A 301 -3.85 -7.91 37.00
N VAL A 302 -3.06 -6.95 37.38
CA VAL A 302 -1.59 -7.03 37.30
C VAL A 302 -1.10 -8.06 38.34
N ARG A 303 -0.34 -9.06 37.87
CA ARG A 303 0.16 -10.13 38.74
C ARG A 303 1.44 -9.73 39.50
N PRO A 304 1.69 -10.33 40.71
CA PRO A 304 2.97 -10.17 41.37
C PRO A 304 4.15 -10.53 40.43
N GLY A 305 5.17 -9.68 40.38
CA GLY A 305 6.30 -9.82 39.45
C GLY A 305 6.19 -9.04 38.16
N PHE A 306 5.09 -8.33 37.93
CA PHE A 306 4.98 -7.40 36.81
C PHE A 306 5.98 -6.24 36.98
N ASN A 307 6.84 -6.06 35.99
CA ASN A 307 7.85 -5.00 35.99
C ASN A 307 7.43 -3.91 34.98
N MET A 308 7.01 -2.76 35.43
CA MET A 308 6.56 -1.66 34.59
C MET A 308 7.65 -1.11 33.64
N ALA A 309 8.92 -1.42 33.87
CA ALA A 309 9.99 -1.03 32.95
C ALA A 309 10.01 -1.91 31.68
N ASP A 310 9.73 -3.20 31.86
CA ASP A 310 9.78 -4.21 30.80
C ASP A 310 8.37 -4.59 30.29
N ASP A 311 7.40 -4.67 31.22
CA ASP A 311 6.00 -4.98 30.94
C ASP A 311 5.18 -3.70 30.86
N LYS A 312 4.25 -3.63 29.93
CA LYS A 312 3.37 -2.46 29.77
C LYS A 312 1.91 -2.84 29.97
N ILE A 313 1.19 -1.98 30.67
CA ILE A 313 -0.27 -2.03 30.66
C ILE A 313 -0.74 -1.54 29.29
N LYS A 314 -1.57 -2.33 28.64
CA LYS A 314 -2.11 -2.05 27.31
C LYS A 314 -3.60 -1.81 27.39
N ILE A 315 -4.07 -0.84 26.64
CA ILE A 315 -5.49 -0.53 26.47
C ILE A 315 -5.85 -0.84 25.03
N LYS A 316 -6.88 -1.65 24.81
CA LYS A 316 -7.36 -2.03 23.48
C LYS A 316 -8.76 -1.50 23.21
N ASN A 317 -9.10 -1.43 21.93
CA ASN A 317 -10.39 -1.00 21.41
C ASN A 317 -10.74 0.43 21.85
N ILE A 318 -9.78 1.33 21.70
CA ILE A 318 -9.97 2.76 21.93
C ILE A 318 -10.25 3.44 20.58
N SER A 319 -11.04 4.52 20.61
CA SER A 319 -11.27 5.37 19.44
C SER A 319 -10.10 6.34 19.24
N ASP A 320 -10.06 7.00 18.09
CA ASP A 320 -9.12 8.09 17.84
C ASP A 320 -9.36 9.25 18.81
N ASN A 321 -8.26 9.91 19.19
CA ASN A 321 -8.30 11.12 20.04
C ASN A 321 -8.97 10.93 21.40
N VAL A 322 -8.66 9.84 22.12
CA VAL A 322 -9.17 9.61 23.47
C VAL A 322 -8.31 10.26 24.54
N ASN A 323 -8.95 10.76 25.59
CA ASN A 323 -8.30 11.14 26.83
C ASN A 323 -8.34 9.98 27.83
N ILE A 324 -7.18 9.45 28.20
CA ILE A 324 -7.05 8.39 29.20
C ILE A 324 -6.66 9.05 30.54
N LYS A 325 -7.50 8.87 31.53
CA LYS A 325 -7.23 9.34 32.89
C LYS A 325 -7.05 8.13 33.81
N ILE A 326 -5.88 8.04 34.44
CA ILE A 326 -5.58 7.02 35.45
C ILE A 326 -5.72 7.68 36.80
N THR A 327 -6.56 7.11 37.66
CA THR A 327 -6.78 7.60 39.03
C THR A 327 -6.60 6.45 40.00
N ASP A 328 -6.10 6.73 41.19
CA ASP A 328 -6.19 5.85 42.35
C ASP A 328 -7.62 5.89 42.92
N ILE A 329 -7.96 4.85 43.65
CA ILE A 329 -9.26 4.74 44.34
C ILE A 329 -9.15 5.34 45.73
#